data_591f2136a8979e1b2ee3a9081d05f135
#
_entry.id   591f2136a8979e1b2ee3a9081d05f135
#
_cell.length_a   1.000
_cell.length_b   1.000
_cell.length_c   1.000
_cell.angle_alpha   90.00
_cell.angle_beta   90.00
_cell.angle_gamma   90.00
#
_symmetry.space_group_name_H-M   'P 1'
#
loop_
_entity.id
_entity.type
_entity.pdbx_description
1 polymer ?
#
loop_
_entity_poly.entity_id
_entity_poly.type
_entity_poly.pdbx_seq_one_letter_code
_entity_poly.pdbx_strand_id
1 'polypeptide(L)'
;LHKAIRRQRQMCIRDSTYSETGNSFTDYIFLNKKRVGLKPRLEDNMLDPEHTKSHEIGLNAGFLNDKINLAFTMYKTSTSDLPFGGYLPIPSQGDIYFMYNGCRIDNKGFELTLSANMNIGQVKWDGRFTYSINKNEVKQLLEPQKNPITDTDFNLEEIQMAKGSGWYTPLKKGGSIGDIYVTDLQRDEQGNVVIDKTSQNVVPVNEYIYAGNADPKYTMGLANSFSWKGFELDFVIHARFGGVGLSMTQAVMDQFGVSQATAIARDNGGVWVSGEKIPAENYYRLVGWARTGTVYTYDATNIRLAEMSIAYHIPVNRWVKWIQDVRVALVGRNLLMLYNKAPFDPESTASTGTWGQGIDNFRQPSYRNMGFSVNLTF
;
A
#
# COMPACT_ATOMS: atom_id res chain seq x y z
N LEU A 1 -5.40 7.66 37.49
CA LEU A 1 -4.43 7.86 36.41
C LEU A 1 -5.04 7.62 35.02
N HIS A 2 -5.77 6.52 34.80
CA HIS A 2 -6.38 6.20 33.50
C HIS A 2 -7.46 7.20 33.03
N LYS A 3 -8.22 7.81 33.93
CA LYS A 3 -9.23 8.83 33.58
C LYS A 3 -8.60 10.15 33.12
N ALA A 4 -7.48 10.56 33.70
CA ALA A 4 -6.78 11.78 33.33
C ALA A 4 -6.12 11.66 31.94
N ILE A 5 -5.55 10.49 31.62
CA ILE A 5 -4.94 10.22 30.30
C ILE A 5 -6.00 10.20 29.19
N ARG A 6 -7.21 9.67 29.44
CA ARG A 6 -8.31 9.73 28.47
C ARG A 6 -8.79 11.14 28.18
N ARG A 7 -8.89 12.01 29.21
CA ARG A 7 -9.25 13.41 29.02
C ARG A 7 -8.17 14.20 28.27
N GLN A 8 -6.92 13.91 28.52
CA GLN A 8 -5.80 14.54 27.83
C GLN A 8 -5.73 14.15 26.35
N ARG A 9 -6.03 12.89 25.99
CA ARG A 9 -6.15 12.47 24.59
C ARG A 9 -7.33 13.12 23.86
N GLN A 10 -8.49 13.26 24.52
CA GLN A 10 -9.63 13.99 23.95
C GLN A 10 -9.33 15.48 23.78
N MET A 11 -8.58 16.09 24.67
CA MET A 11 -8.17 17.49 24.57
C MET A 11 -7.22 17.72 23.38
N CYS A 12 -6.22 16.85 23.20
CA CYS A 12 -5.28 16.95 22.07
C CYS A 12 -5.96 16.78 20.70
N ILE A 13 -6.94 15.89 20.60
CA ILE A 13 -7.72 15.69 19.36
C ILE A 13 -8.61 16.93 19.08
N ARG A 14 -9.18 17.53 20.10
CA ARG A 14 -9.95 18.78 19.93
C ARG A 14 -9.06 19.96 19.51
N ASP A 15 -7.89 20.10 20.10
CA ASP A 15 -7.00 21.22 19.80
C ASP A 15 -6.39 21.13 18.40
N SER A 16 -6.09 19.92 17.92
CA SER A 16 -5.55 19.72 16.55
C SER A 16 -6.59 19.97 15.46
N THR A 17 -7.86 19.73 15.73
CA THR A 17 -8.95 20.02 14.77
C THR A 17 -9.37 21.49 14.80
N TYR A 18 -9.17 22.18 15.91
CA TYR A 18 -9.56 23.60 16.07
C TYR A 18 -8.59 24.58 15.38
N SER A 19 -7.33 24.21 15.22
CA SER A 19 -6.33 25.09 14.59
C SER A 19 -6.49 25.21 13.08
N GLU A 20 -7.14 24.26 12.41
CA GLU A 20 -7.37 24.28 10.97
C GLU A 20 -8.68 24.98 10.57
N THR A 21 -9.60 25.18 11.51
CA THR A 21 -10.85 25.92 11.27
C THR A 21 -10.67 27.45 11.35
N GLY A 22 -9.43 27.90 11.53
CA GLY A 22 -9.11 29.32 11.47
C GLY A 22 -9.58 29.95 10.17
N ASN A 23 -10.36 31.04 10.28
CA ASN A 23 -10.93 31.87 9.24
C ASN A 23 -9.91 32.26 8.14
N SER A 24 -9.51 31.36 7.29
CA SER A 24 -8.71 31.74 6.14
C SER A 24 -9.63 31.89 4.93
N PHE A 25 -10.02 33.12 4.64
CA PHE A 25 -10.46 33.49 3.32
C PHE A 25 -9.24 33.35 2.40
N THR A 26 -9.22 32.34 1.53
CA THR A 26 -8.22 32.26 0.48
C THR A 26 -8.78 32.97 -0.74
N ASP A 27 -8.29 34.16 -0.97
CA ASP A 27 -8.57 34.90 -2.20
C ASP A 27 -7.81 34.20 -3.33
N TYR A 28 -8.52 33.57 -4.25
CA TYR A 28 -7.95 33.07 -5.48
C TYR A 28 -8.08 34.14 -6.57
N ILE A 29 -6.97 34.67 -7.06
CA ILE A 29 -6.92 35.50 -8.25
C ILE A 29 -6.77 34.57 -9.45
N PHE A 30 -7.83 34.38 -10.21
CA PHE A 30 -7.79 33.63 -11.45
C PHE A 30 -8.10 34.54 -12.61
N LEU A 31 -7.17 34.69 -13.54
CA LEU A 31 -7.30 35.52 -14.76
C LEU A 31 -7.80 36.96 -14.47
N ASN A 32 -7.13 37.66 -13.57
CA ASN A 32 -7.49 39.04 -13.16
C ASN A 32 -8.91 39.22 -12.59
N LYS A 33 -9.60 38.14 -12.22
CA LYS A 33 -10.88 38.20 -11.52
C LYS A 33 -10.71 37.66 -10.11
N LYS A 34 -10.98 38.51 -9.14
CA LYS A 34 -10.99 38.13 -7.73
C LYS A 34 -12.17 37.17 -7.52
N ARG A 35 -11.91 35.90 -7.27
CA ARG A 35 -12.93 34.97 -6.77
C ARG A 35 -12.79 34.90 -5.26
N VAL A 36 -13.80 35.33 -4.56
CA VAL A 36 -13.92 35.05 -3.12
C VAL A 36 -14.39 33.61 -3.01
N GLY A 37 -13.48 32.72 -2.68
CA GLY A 37 -13.83 31.37 -2.27
C GLY A 37 -14.43 31.47 -0.86
N LEU A 38 -15.75 31.41 -0.73
CA LEU A 38 -16.35 31.13 0.54
C LEU A 38 -15.97 29.70 0.90
N LYS A 39 -15.06 29.55 1.89
CA LYS A 39 -15.07 28.30 2.65
C LYS A 39 -16.37 28.32 3.43
N PRO A 40 -17.35 27.46 3.15
CA PRO A 40 -18.54 27.42 3.98
C PRO A 40 -18.04 27.07 5.38
N ARG A 41 -18.23 27.97 6.29
CA ARG A 41 -18.12 27.70 7.71
C ARG A 41 -19.30 26.76 7.96
N LEU A 42 -19.02 25.50 8.16
CA LEU A 42 -19.98 24.63 8.78
C LEU A 42 -20.18 25.14 10.20
N GLU A 43 -21.18 25.96 10.41
CA GLU A 43 -21.41 26.69 11.67
C GLU A 43 -21.71 25.77 12.84
N ASP A 44 -22.00 24.49 12.61
CA ASP A 44 -22.36 23.51 13.64
C ASP A 44 -21.34 22.37 13.80
N ASN A 45 -20.12 22.57 13.35
CA ASN A 45 -19.19 21.46 13.31
C ASN A 45 -18.23 21.44 14.46
N MET A 46 -18.72 20.92 15.50
CA MET A 46 -17.90 20.10 16.33
C MET A 46 -17.67 18.77 15.56
N LEU A 47 -16.50 18.63 14.97
CA LEU A 47 -16.08 17.33 14.46
C LEU A 47 -16.17 16.35 15.63
N ASP A 48 -17.00 15.33 15.47
CA ASP A 48 -17.10 14.30 16.48
C ASP A 48 -15.83 13.44 16.46
N PRO A 49 -15.36 12.98 17.61
CA PRO A 49 -14.25 12.04 17.66
C PRO A 49 -14.61 10.74 16.93
N GLU A 50 -13.63 10.19 16.22
CA GLU A 50 -13.82 8.86 15.63
C GLU A 50 -14.10 7.80 16.71
N HIS A 51 -14.99 6.89 16.39
CA HIS A 51 -15.35 5.78 17.24
C HIS A 51 -14.94 4.45 16.60
N THR A 52 -14.03 3.72 17.27
CA THR A 52 -13.64 2.39 16.84
C THR A 52 -14.23 1.33 17.77
N LYS A 53 -14.96 0.39 17.18
CA LYS A 53 -15.48 -0.81 17.84
C LYS A 53 -14.76 -2.02 17.26
N SER A 54 -14.10 -2.80 18.13
CA SER A 54 -13.40 -4.02 17.73
C SER A 54 -14.00 -5.23 18.45
N HIS A 55 -14.20 -6.30 17.70
CA HIS A 55 -14.52 -7.62 18.19
C HIS A 55 -13.42 -8.56 17.76
N GLU A 56 -12.88 -9.29 18.70
CA GLU A 56 -11.78 -10.22 18.47
C GLU A 56 -12.04 -11.54 19.19
N ILE A 57 -11.74 -12.63 18.49
CA ILE A 57 -11.75 -13.98 19.05
C ILE A 57 -10.42 -14.61 18.75
N GLY A 58 -9.71 -15.03 19.77
CA GLY A 58 -8.39 -15.65 19.67
C GLY A 58 -8.35 -17.03 20.34
N LEU A 59 -7.50 -17.90 19.81
CA LEU A 59 -7.17 -19.20 20.36
C LEU A 59 -5.66 -19.37 20.37
N ASN A 60 -5.12 -19.70 21.55
CA ASN A 60 -3.74 -20.14 21.70
C ASN A 60 -3.74 -21.58 22.20
N ALA A 61 -3.05 -22.47 21.49
CA ALA A 61 -2.97 -23.88 21.85
C ALA A 61 -1.54 -24.38 21.73
N GLY A 62 -1.07 -25.06 22.79
CA GLY A 62 0.22 -25.73 22.82
C GLY A 62 0.03 -27.27 22.75
N PHE A 63 0.86 -27.90 21.92
CA PHE A 63 0.83 -29.35 21.72
C PHE A 63 2.22 -29.95 21.96
N LEU A 64 2.26 -31.21 22.33
CA LEU A 64 3.49 -31.99 22.54
C LEU A 64 4.45 -31.33 23.55
N ASN A 65 3.94 -30.93 24.70
CA ASN A 65 4.68 -30.17 25.73
C ASN A 65 5.28 -28.87 25.14
N ASP A 66 4.43 -28.06 24.52
CA ASP A 66 4.76 -26.77 23.90
C ASP A 66 5.79 -26.82 22.75
N LYS A 67 6.03 -28.00 22.18
CA LYS A 67 6.88 -28.13 20.99
C LYS A 67 6.22 -27.58 19.73
N ILE A 68 4.89 -27.59 19.67
CA ILE A 68 4.11 -27.00 18.60
C ILE A 68 3.11 -26.03 19.22
N ASN A 69 3.11 -24.80 18.78
CA ASN A 69 2.21 -23.76 19.26
C ASN A 69 1.43 -23.18 18.10
N LEU A 70 0.11 -23.09 18.29
CA LEU A 70 -0.83 -22.47 17.37
C LEU A 70 -1.40 -21.24 18.04
N ALA A 71 -1.33 -20.11 17.36
CA ALA A 71 -2.09 -18.91 17.70
C ALA A 71 -2.97 -18.54 16.50
N PHE A 72 -4.24 -18.35 16.76
CA PHE A 72 -5.23 -17.97 15.76
C PHE A 72 -6.06 -16.83 16.28
N THR A 73 -6.26 -15.80 15.49
CA THR A 73 -7.08 -14.63 15.83
C THR A 73 -7.97 -14.27 14.65
N MET A 74 -9.26 -14.07 14.92
CA MET A 74 -10.20 -13.46 14.01
C MET A 74 -10.66 -12.14 14.57
N TYR A 75 -10.77 -11.11 13.72
CA TYR A 75 -11.21 -9.80 14.15
C TYR A 75 -12.16 -9.15 13.17
N LYS A 76 -13.00 -8.28 13.72
CA LYS A 76 -13.79 -7.30 12.99
C LYS A 76 -13.73 -5.98 13.71
N THR A 77 -13.22 -4.96 13.03
CA THR A 77 -13.14 -3.59 13.54
C THR A 77 -13.99 -2.69 12.67
N SER A 78 -14.82 -1.87 13.28
CA SER A 78 -15.64 -0.85 12.61
C SER A 78 -15.25 0.50 13.17
N THR A 79 -14.75 1.39 12.32
CA THR A 79 -14.45 2.77 12.68
C THR A 79 -15.47 3.67 12.02
N SER A 80 -16.20 4.43 12.83
CA SER A 80 -17.21 5.41 12.40
C SER A 80 -16.77 6.83 12.75
N ASP A 81 -17.47 7.79 12.19
CA ASP A 81 -17.26 9.22 12.41
C ASP A 81 -15.83 9.66 12.05
N LEU A 82 -15.22 8.96 11.08
CA LEU A 82 -13.91 9.33 10.56
C LEU A 82 -13.98 10.72 9.95
N PRO A 83 -13.18 11.69 10.46
CA PRO A 83 -13.09 13.00 9.85
C PRO A 83 -12.28 12.91 8.56
N PHE A 84 -12.79 13.45 7.49
CA PHE A 84 -12.04 13.58 6.25
C PHE A 84 -12.46 14.84 5.49
N GLY A 85 -11.53 15.34 4.67
CA GLY A 85 -11.77 16.47 3.80
C GLY A 85 -11.86 16.05 2.34
N GLY A 86 -12.75 16.68 1.61
CA GLY A 86 -12.94 16.44 0.18
C GLY A 86 -13.41 17.69 -0.53
N TYR A 87 -13.27 17.66 -1.86
CA TYR A 87 -13.77 18.72 -2.72
C TYR A 87 -15.15 18.34 -3.22
N LEU A 88 -16.12 19.26 -3.04
CA LEU A 88 -17.45 19.14 -3.61
C LEU A 88 -17.54 20.02 -4.83
N PRO A 89 -17.91 19.49 -6.01
CA PRO A 89 -18.13 20.30 -7.19
C PRO A 89 -19.39 21.16 -7.01
N ILE A 90 -19.24 22.46 -7.16
CA ILE A 90 -20.38 23.38 -7.21
C ILE A 90 -20.51 23.85 -8.67
N PRO A 91 -21.64 23.58 -9.33
CA PRO A 91 -21.81 23.81 -10.78
C PRO A 91 -21.53 25.26 -11.23
N SER A 92 -21.70 26.22 -10.34
CA SER A 92 -21.55 27.65 -10.69
C SER A 92 -20.26 28.31 -10.20
N GLN A 93 -19.49 27.69 -9.31
CA GLN A 93 -18.39 28.36 -8.60
C GLN A 93 -17.08 27.58 -8.46
N GLY A 94 -17.01 26.36 -9.00
CA GLY A 94 -15.83 25.50 -8.84
C GLY A 94 -15.92 24.59 -7.63
N ASP A 95 -14.81 24.03 -7.19
CA ASP A 95 -14.76 23.06 -6.11
C ASP A 95 -14.66 23.76 -4.74
N ILE A 96 -15.47 23.35 -3.77
CA ILE A 96 -15.39 23.79 -2.38
C ILE A 96 -14.81 22.64 -1.54
N TYR A 97 -13.82 22.95 -0.71
CA TYR A 97 -13.26 21.99 0.23
C TYR A 97 -14.08 21.95 1.52
N PHE A 98 -14.52 20.77 1.89
CA PHE A 98 -15.23 20.52 3.14
C PHE A 98 -14.47 19.55 4.02
N MET A 99 -14.57 19.75 5.32
CA MET A 99 -14.27 18.71 6.31
C MET A 99 -15.56 18.21 6.93
N TYR A 100 -15.73 16.91 7.02
CA TYR A 100 -16.91 16.28 7.60
C TYR A 100 -16.58 14.98 8.32
N ASN A 101 -17.41 14.64 9.27
CA ASN A 101 -17.47 13.33 9.92
C ASN A 101 -18.57 12.51 9.30
N GLY A 102 -18.41 11.21 9.24
CA GLY A 102 -19.49 10.33 8.81
C GLY A 102 -19.01 9.15 7.98
N CYS A 103 -17.71 9.10 7.68
CA CYS A 103 -17.16 7.92 7.02
C CYS A 103 -17.12 6.76 7.99
N ARG A 104 -17.59 5.62 7.53
CA ARG A 104 -17.50 4.35 8.25
C ARG A 104 -16.75 3.32 7.41
N ILE A 105 -15.71 2.77 8.03
CA ILE A 105 -14.87 1.74 7.42
C ILE A 105 -14.87 0.52 8.32
N ASP A 106 -15.21 -0.62 7.74
CA ASP A 106 -15.12 -1.91 8.40
C ASP A 106 -13.86 -2.64 7.93
N ASN A 107 -13.10 -3.17 8.87
CA ASN A 107 -11.98 -4.09 8.65
C ASN A 107 -12.34 -5.45 9.24
N LYS A 108 -12.03 -6.50 8.50
CA LYS A 108 -12.18 -7.88 8.97
C LYS A 108 -11.02 -8.72 8.48
N GLY A 109 -10.55 -9.59 9.33
CA GLY A 109 -9.45 -10.45 8.97
C GLY A 109 -9.23 -11.59 9.94
N PHE A 110 -8.25 -12.38 9.63
CA PHE A 110 -7.72 -13.36 10.56
C PHE A 110 -6.20 -13.46 10.43
N GLU A 111 -5.60 -13.89 11.51
CA GLU A 111 -4.18 -14.12 11.64
C GLU A 111 -3.93 -15.50 12.20
N LEU A 112 -2.98 -16.21 11.62
CA LEU A 112 -2.55 -17.53 12.04
C LEU A 112 -1.05 -17.51 12.25
N THR A 113 -0.60 -17.98 13.41
CA THR A 113 0.81 -18.27 13.68
C THR A 113 0.94 -19.72 14.11
N LEU A 114 1.77 -20.45 13.41
CA LEU A 114 2.18 -21.79 13.78
C LEU A 114 3.67 -21.78 14.06
N SER A 115 4.08 -22.18 15.25
CA SER A 115 5.49 -22.31 15.61
C SER A 115 5.82 -23.70 16.12
N ALA A 116 7.02 -24.14 15.81
CA ALA A 116 7.54 -25.42 16.25
C ALA A 116 8.97 -25.28 16.77
N ASN A 117 9.26 -25.95 17.88
CA ASN A 117 10.59 -26.05 18.46
C ASN A 117 10.90 -27.52 18.70
N MET A 118 11.85 -28.07 17.96
CA MET A 118 12.15 -29.49 17.97
C MET A 118 13.65 -29.74 17.85
N ASN A 119 14.08 -30.84 18.48
CA ASN A 119 15.41 -31.40 18.24
C ASN A 119 15.30 -32.54 17.20
N ILE A 120 15.93 -32.37 16.05
CA ILE A 120 16.01 -33.37 15.00
C ILE A 120 17.42 -33.96 15.02
N GLY A 121 17.58 -35.04 15.77
CA GLY A 121 18.91 -35.57 16.08
C GLY A 121 19.76 -34.60 16.86
N GLN A 122 20.86 -34.12 16.28
CA GLN A 122 21.74 -33.11 16.89
C GLN A 122 21.44 -31.67 16.48
N VAL A 123 20.44 -31.47 15.59
CA VAL A 123 20.02 -30.15 15.11
C VAL A 123 18.86 -29.68 15.97
N LYS A 124 18.99 -28.50 16.55
CA LYS A 124 17.87 -27.78 17.13
C LYS A 124 17.21 -26.96 16.02
N TRP A 125 15.92 -27.14 15.82
CA TRP A 125 15.11 -26.39 14.86
C TRP A 125 14.00 -25.61 15.55
N ASP A 126 13.95 -24.31 15.25
CA ASP A 126 12.86 -23.42 15.60
C ASP A 126 12.26 -22.88 14.30
N GLY A 127 10.99 -23.21 14.06
CA GLY A 127 10.26 -22.76 12.87
C GLY A 127 9.04 -21.94 13.25
N ARG A 128 8.75 -20.91 12.47
CA ARG A 128 7.51 -20.12 12.60
C ARG A 128 6.94 -19.81 11.23
N PHE A 129 5.69 -20.15 11.07
CA PHE A 129 4.86 -19.78 9.92
C PHE A 129 3.80 -18.79 10.37
N THR A 130 3.63 -17.72 9.60
CA THR A 130 2.56 -16.73 9.80
C THR A 130 1.74 -16.60 8.52
N TYR A 131 0.44 -16.39 8.69
CA TYR A 131 -0.49 -16.15 7.61
C TYR A 131 -1.49 -15.09 8.05
N SER A 132 -1.72 -14.07 7.24
CA SER A 132 -2.71 -13.05 7.55
C SER A 132 -3.52 -12.61 6.34
N ILE A 133 -4.79 -12.34 6.57
CA ILE A 133 -5.71 -11.71 5.64
C ILE A 133 -6.35 -10.52 6.34
N ASN A 134 -6.39 -9.39 5.67
CA ASN A 134 -7.22 -8.27 6.06
C ASN A 134 -8.04 -7.80 4.85
N LYS A 135 -9.32 -7.52 5.07
CA LYS A 135 -10.20 -6.86 4.09
C LYS A 135 -10.80 -5.64 4.73
N ASN A 136 -10.63 -4.50 4.11
CA ASN A 136 -11.33 -3.28 4.45
C ASN A 136 -12.48 -3.01 3.47
N GLU A 137 -13.51 -2.36 3.94
CA GLU A 137 -14.68 -1.98 3.14
C GLU A 137 -15.25 -0.65 3.66
N VAL A 138 -15.40 0.30 2.76
CA VAL A 138 -16.06 1.56 3.04
C VAL A 138 -17.56 1.34 3.08
N LYS A 139 -18.16 1.39 4.26
CA LYS A 139 -19.59 1.15 4.46
C LYS A 139 -20.43 2.38 4.20
N GLN A 140 -19.88 3.54 4.51
CA GLN A 140 -20.56 4.81 4.41
C GLN A 140 -19.52 5.90 4.22
N LEU A 141 -19.82 6.91 3.41
CA LEU A 141 -18.95 8.06 3.22
C LEU A 141 -19.44 9.26 4.02
N LEU A 142 -20.72 9.52 3.96
CA LEU A 142 -21.40 10.59 4.65
C LEU A 142 -22.80 10.11 5.03
N GLU A 143 -23.32 10.54 6.18
CA GLU A 143 -24.74 10.41 6.43
C GLU A 143 -25.53 11.28 5.44
N PRO A 144 -26.72 10.83 5.02
CA PRO A 144 -27.56 11.62 4.14
C PRO A 144 -27.80 13.00 4.77
N GLN A 145 -27.28 14.02 4.14
CA GLN A 145 -27.42 15.41 4.58
C GLN A 145 -28.04 16.23 3.47
N LYS A 146 -28.68 17.31 3.86
CA LYS A 146 -29.12 18.31 2.91
C LYS A 146 -27.96 19.20 2.49
N ASN A 147 -27.85 19.48 1.21
CA ASN A 147 -26.93 20.46 0.72
C ASN A 147 -27.31 21.83 1.34
N PRO A 148 -26.41 22.46 2.13
CA PRO A 148 -26.78 23.69 2.84
C PRO A 148 -27.03 24.88 1.90
N ILE A 149 -26.68 24.76 0.61
CA ILE A 149 -26.87 25.83 -0.37
C ILE A 149 -28.13 25.62 -1.21
N THR A 150 -28.44 24.39 -1.56
CA THR A 150 -29.54 24.08 -2.48
C THR A 150 -30.75 23.44 -1.79
N ASP A 151 -30.63 23.11 -0.51
CA ASP A 151 -31.64 22.36 0.30
C ASP A 151 -32.08 21.03 -0.32
N THR A 152 -31.29 20.51 -1.26
CA THR A 152 -31.51 19.19 -1.89
C THR A 152 -30.75 18.11 -1.14
N ASP A 153 -31.26 16.89 -1.17
CA ASP A 153 -30.56 15.74 -0.59
C ASP A 153 -29.21 15.54 -1.30
N PHE A 154 -28.16 15.47 -0.50
CA PHE A 154 -26.80 15.28 -0.96
C PHE A 154 -26.34 13.87 -0.63
N ASN A 155 -26.13 13.06 -1.65
CA ASN A 155 -25.56 11.72 -1.55
C ASN A 155 -24.14 11.76 -2.10
N LEU A 156 -23.17 11.53 -1.23
CA LEU A 156 -21.78 11.40 -1.63
C LEU A 156 -21.48 9.92 -1.87
N GLU A 157 -21.26 9.54 -3.11
CA GLU A 157 -20.95 8.16 -3.48
C GLU A 157 -19.45 7.88 -3.56
N GLU A 158 -18.67 8.93 -3.83
CA GLU A 158 -17.24 8.83 -4.04
C GLU A 158 -16.52 10.12 -3.62
N ILE A 159 -15.32 9.97 -3.04
CA ILE A 159 -14.41 11.08 -2.75
C ILE A 159 -13.06 10.75 -3.36
N GLN A 160 -12.53 11.65 -4.16
CA GLN A 160 -11.19 11.54 -4.71
C GLN A 160 -10.17 11.89 -3.62
N MET A 161 -9.40 10.89 -3.15
CA MET A 161 -8.43 11.07 -2.06
C MET A 161 -7.05 11.44 -2.59
N ALA A 162 -6.56 10.73 -3.59
CA ALA A 162 -5.32 11.08 -4.28
C ALA A 162 -5.51 10.90 -5.78
N LYS A 163 -4.84 11.75 -6.55
CA LYS A 163 -4.88 11.72 -8.01
C LYS A 163 -3.51 12.06 -8.59
N GLY A 164 -3.16 11.36 -9.63
CA GLY A 164 -2.02 11.67 -10.47
C GLY A 164 -2.40 11.63 -11.94
N SER A 165 -1.42 11.75 -12.80
CA SER A 165 -1.63 11.60 -14.24
C SER A 165 -1.91 10.13 -14.55
N GLY A 166 -3.09 9.82 -15.07
CA GLY A 166 -3.49 8.47 -15.46
C GLY A 166 -3.99 7.56 -14.34
N TRP A 167 -4.13 8.05 -13.12
CA TRP A 167 -4.64 7.27 -11.98
C TRP A 167 -5.31 8.14 -10.91
N TYR A 168 -6.17 7.53 -10.13
CA TYR A 168 -6.67 8.09 -8.87
C TYR A 168 -7.09 7.00 -7.89
N THR A 169 -7.09 7.34 -6.61
CA THR A 169 -7.56 6.48 -5.53
C THR A 169 -8.80 7.12 -4.92
N PRO A 170 -9.98 6.55 -5.14
CA PRO A 170 -11.20 7.02 -4.53
C PRO A 170 -11.45 6.38 -3.16
N LEU A 171 -12.15 7.10 -2.30
CA LEU A 171 -12.92 6.52 -1.23
C LEU A 171 -14.36 6.37 -1.73
N LYS A 172 -14.81 5.14 -1.96
CA LYS A 172 -16.10 4.83 -2.58
C LYS A 172 -16.89 3.86 -1.72
N LYS A 173 -18.17 4.10 -1.56
CA LYS A 173 -19.07 3.19 -0.83
C LYS A 173 -19.06 1.79 -1.47
N GLY A 174 -18.83 0.77 -0.65
CA GLY A 174 -18.69 -0.62 -1.08
C GLY A 174 -17.30 -0.98 -1.63
N GLY A 175 -16.43 0.01 -1.84
CA GLY A 175 -15.03 -0.17 -2.23
C GLY A 175 -14.10 -0.33 -1.03
N SER A 176 -12.80 -0.36 -1.31
CA SER A 176 -11.71 -0.45 -0.34
C SER A 176 -10.87 0.81 -0.37
N ILE A 177 -10.20 1.11 0.75
CA ILE A 177 -9.24 2.23 0.85
C ILE A 177 -8.09 2.08 -0.15
N GLY A 178 -7.70 0.83 -0.46
CA GLY A 178 -6.61 0.53 -1.37
C GLY A 178 -7.00 0.47 -2.85
N ASP A 179 -8.25 0.81 -3.22
CA ASP A 179 -8.70 0.72 -4.60
C ASP A 179 -8.01 1.76 -5.49
N ILE A 180 -7.52 1.29 -6.64
CA ILE A 180 -6.83 2.09 -7.64
C ILE A 180 -7.65 2.06 -8.92
N TYR A 181 -7.91 3.24 -9.47
CA TYR A 181 -8.55 3.45 -10.77
C TYR A 181 -7.54 4.08 -11.72
N VAL A 182 -7.55 3.64 -12.97
CA VAL A 182 -6.56 4.05 -13.97
C VAL A 182 -7.22 4.34 -15.31
N THR A 183 -6.58 5.17 -16.12
CA THR A 183 -6.96 5.38 -17.52
C THR A 183 -6.64 4.16 -18.38
N ASP A 184 -7.38 3.97 -19.47
CA ASP A 184 -7.20 2.84 -20.38
C ASP A 184 -6.94 3.31 -21.83
N LEU A 185 -6.74 2.34 -22.71
CA LEU A 185 -6.79 2.50 -24.14
C LEU A 185 -8.19 2.21 -24.65
N GLN A 186 -8.61 2.87 -25.72
CA GLN A 186 -9.87 2.59 -26.36
C GLN A 186 -9.92 1.14 -26.82
N ARG A 187 -11.05 0.47 -26.53
CA ARG A 187 -11.27 -0.93 -26.91
C ARG A 187 -12.52 -1.06 -27.78
N ASP A 188 -12.49 -2.05 -28.66
CA ASP A 188 -13.66 -2.44 -29.44
C ASP A 188 -14.62 -3.32 -28.61
N GLU A 189 -15.75 -3.71 -29.20
CA GLU A 189 -16.76 -4.59 -28.57
C GLU A 189 -16.21 -5.97 -28.20
N GLN A 190 -15.12 -6.41 -28.83
CA GLN A 190 -14.44 -7.67 -28.56
C GLN A 190 -13.34 -7.53 -27.50
N GLY A 191 -13.09 -6.31 -27.01
CA GLY A 191 -12.08 -5.99 -26.01
C GLY A 191 -10.67 -5.76 -26.57
N ASN A 192 -10.49 -5.76 -27.87
CA ASN A 192 -9.20 -5.45 -28.50
C ASN A 192 -8.91 -3.94 -28.43
N VAL A 193 -7.65 -3.58 -28.29
CA VAL A 193 -7.21 -2.18 -28.33
C VAL A 193 -7.42 -1.65 -29.74
N VAL A 194 -8.11 -0.52 -29.87
CA VAL A 194 -8.34 0.17 -31.12
C VAL A 194 -7.08 0.87 -31.57
N ILE A 195 -6.74 0.67 -32.85
CA ILE A 195 -5.63 1.36 -33.53
C ILE A 195 -6.23 2.38 -34.49
N ASP A 196 -5.90 3.63 -34.29
CA ASP A 196 -6.25 4.69 -35.25
C ASP A 196 -5.38 4.53 -36.49
N LYS A 197 -6.02 4.28 -37.65
CA LYS A 197 -5.36 4.06 -38.92
C LYS A 197 -4.67 5.31 -39.47
N THR A 198 -5.08 6.49 -39.04
CA THR A 198 -4.50 7.75 -39.47
C THR A 198 -3.16 8.01 -38.79
N SER A 199 -3.13 7.87 -37.47
CA SER A 199 -1.90 8.04 -36.68
C SER A 199 -1.06 6.77 -36.61
N GLN A 200 -1.60 5.62 -37.02
CA GLN A 200 -1.00 4.29 -36.85
C GLN A 200 -0.58 4.03 -35.41
N ASN A 201 -1.43 4.38 -34.45
CA ASN A 201 -1.15 4.26 -33.04
C ASN A 201 -2.41 3.92 -32.24
N VAL A 202 -2.22 3.55 -30.97
CA VAL A 202 -3.32 3.33 -30.01
C VAL A 202 -3.99 4.63 -29.63
N VAL A 203 -5.22 4.55 -29.13
CA VAL A 203 -6.01 5.72 -28.71
C VAL A 203 -6.16 5.68 -27.17
N PRO A 204 -5.48 6.56 -26.42
CA PRO A 204 -5.71 6.70 -24.98
C PRO A 204 -7.08 7.32 -24.71
N VAL A 205 -7.76 6.82 -23.68
CA VAL A 205 -9.03 7.40 -23.19
C VAL A 205 -8.86 7.90 -21.77
N ASN A 206 -9.58 8.97 -21.43
CA ASN A 206 -9.53 9.57 -20.10
C ASN A 206 -10.58 9.01 -19.14
N GLU A 207 -11.25 7.94 -19.51
CA GLU A 207 -12.15 7.21 -18.63
C GLU A 207 -11.32 6.36 -17.67
N TYR A 208 -11.75 6.38 -16.41
CA TYR A 208 -11.08 5.62 -15.36
C TYR A 208 -11.79 4.30 -15.14
N ILE A 209 -11.03 3.22 -15.18
CA ILE A 209 -11.49 1.88 -14.89
C ILE A 209 -10.83 1.36 -13.61
N TYR A 210 -11.49 0.44 -12.93
CA TYR A 210 -10.94 -0.23 -11.75
C TYR A 210 -9.76 -1.12 -12.14
N ALA A 211 -8.58 -0.79 -11.64
CA ALA A 211 -7.35 -1.54 -11.92
C ALA A 211 -7.10 -2.66 -10.88
N GLY A 212 -7.60 -2.49 -9.69
CA GLY A 212 -7.39 -3.43 -8.58
C GLY A 212 -7.19 -2.71 -7.25
N ASN A 213 -6.79 -3.48 -6.27
CA ASN A 213 -6.54 -3.00 -4.91
C ASN A 213 -5.04 -3.05 -4.61
N ALA A 214 -4.48 -2.02 -4.00
CA ALA A 214 -3.07 -1.99 -3.58
C ALA A 214 -2.78 -2.99 -2.46
N ASP A 215 -3.78 -3.33 -1.63
CA ASP A 215 -3.60 -4.27 -0.54
C ASP A 215 -3.45 -5.71 -1.04
N PRO A 216 -2.61 -6.52 -0.43
CA PRO A 216 -2.51 -7.93 -0.77
C PRO A 216 -3.78 -8.68 -0.38
N LYS A 217 -4.08 -9.74 -1.12
CA LYS A 217 -5.14 -10.69 -0.74
C LYS A 217 -4.80 -11.40 0.56
N TYR A 218 -3.52 -11.74 0.75
CA TYR A 218 -2.98 -12.32 1.98
C TYR A 218 -1.46 -12.17 2.00
N THR A 219 -0.89 -12.24 3.19
CA THR A 219 0.57 -12.28 3.41
C THR A 219 0.98 -13.55 4.14
N MET A 220 2.19 -14.00 3.89
CA MET A 220 2.81 -15.15 4.54
C MET A 220 4.21 -14.81 4.99
N GLY A 221 4.60 -15.34 6.13
CA GLY A 221 5.96 -15.28 6.65
C GLY A 221 6.44 -16.67 7.05
N LEU A 222 7.67 -17.01 6.72
CA LEU A 222 8.33 -18.23 7.15
C LEU A 222 9.69 -17.88 7.74
N ALA A 223 9.81 -18.04 9.06
CA ALA A 223 11.06 -17.87 9.78
C ALA A 223 11.57 -19.23 10.25
N ASN A 224 12.84 -19.50 10.05
CA ASN A 224 13.49 -20.72 10.52
C ASN A 224 14.84 -20.39 11.14
N SER A 225 15.14 -21.13 12.19
CA SER A 225 16.43 -21.14 12.88
C SER A 225 16.90 -22.58 13.07
N PHE A 226 18.11 -22.84 12.67
CA PHE A 226 18.78 -24.13 12.81
C PHE A 226 20.07 -23.96 13.58
N SER A 227 20.24 -24.71 14.66
CA SER A 227 21.47 -24.71 15.44
C SER A 227 22.09 -26.11 15.47
N TRP A 228 23.37 -26.21 15.13
CA TRP A 228 24.11 -27.47 15.10
C TRP A 228 25.58 -27.27 15.45
N LYS A 229 26.03 -27.86 16.53
CA LYS A 229 27.44 -27.85 16.95
C LYS A 229 28.12 -26.48 16.92
N GLY A 230 27.42 -25.44 17.38
CA GLY A 230 27.88 -24.06 17.39
C GLY A 230 27.62 -23.26 16.13
N PHE A 231 27.18 -23.88 15.04
CA PHE A 231 26.67 -23.18 13.87
C PHE A 231 25.20 -22.82 14.05
N GLU A 232 24.82 -21.62 13.61
CA GLU A 232 23.45 -21.17 13.52
C GLU A 232 23.16 -20.68 12.09
N LEU A 233 22.00 -21.05 11.60
CA LEU A 233 21.45 -20.56 10.33
C LEU A 233 20.05 -20.05 10.59
N ASP A 234 19.83 -18.76 10.43
CA ASP A 234 18.53 -18.13 10.53
C ASP A 234 18.14 -17.57 9.15
N PHE A 235 16.87 -17.70 8.79
CA PHE A 235 16.36 -17.02 7.62
C PHE A 235 14.87 -16.72 7.74
N VAL A 236 14.45 -15.65 7.09
CA VAL A 236 13.06 -15.21 6.99
C VAL A 236 12.69 -15.02 5.53
N ILE A 237 11.67 -15.74 5.10
CA ILE A 237 11.02 -15.55 3.82
C ILE A 237 9.72 -14.82 4.07
N HIS A 238 9.52 -13.73 3.35
CA HIS A 238 8.28 -12.98 3.35
C HIS A 238 7.62 -13.10 1.98
N ALA A 239 6.31 -13.30 1.95
CA ALA A 239 5.52 -13.43 0.73
C ALA A 239 4.26 -12.59 0.83
N ARG A 240 3.98 -11.87 -0.24
CA ARG A 240 2.78 -11.07 -0.44
C ARG A 240 2.08 -11.57 -1.71
N PHE A 241 0.83 -11.92 -1.62
CA PHE A 241 0.06 -12.46 -2.74
C PHE A 241 -1.09 -11.54 -3.12
N GLY A 242 -1.18 -11.24 -4.40
CA GLY A 242 -2.16 -10.33 -4.95
C GLY A 242 -1.85 -8.86 -4.64
N GLY A 243 -2.83 -8.04 -4.91
CA GLY A 243 -2.67 -6.60 -4.97
C GLY A 243 -2.13 -6.14 -6.33
N VAL A 244 -2.24 -4.86 -6.59
CA VAL A 244 -1.70 -4.23 -7.79
C VAL A 244 -0.74 -3.11 -7.41
N GLY A 245 0.25 -2.91 -8.26
CA GLY A 245 1.16 -1.78 -8.22
C GLY A 245 1.17 -1.05 -9.54
N LEU A 246 1.19 0.27 -9.50
CA LEU A 246 1.21 1.13 -10.67
C LEU A 246 2.55 1.84 -10.76
N SER A 247 3.29 1.68 -11.85
CA SER A 247 4.59 2.32 -12.05
C SER A 247 4.51 3.55 -12.94
N MET A 248 4.52 4.71 -12.32
CA MET A 248 4.71 5.99 -13.02
C MET A 248 6.18 6.17 -13.45
N THR A 249 7.11 5.54 -12.75
CA THR A 249 8.52 5.49 -13.14
C THR A 249 8.67 4.86 -14.52
N GLN A 250 8.07 3.68 -14.74
CA GLN A 250 8.10 3.00 -16.03
C GLN A 250 7.45 3.84 -17.13
N ALA A 251 6.31 4.46 -16.82
CA ALA A 251 5.62 5.33 -17.80
C ALA A 251 6.50 6.49 -18.28
N VAL A 252 7.23 7.13 -17.36
CA VAL A 252 8.16 8.20 -17.73
C VAL A 252 9.36 7.67 -18.53
N MET A 253 9.95 6.56 -18.10
CA MET A 253 11.08 5.95 -18.82
C MET A 253 10.67 5.53 -20.23
N ASP A 254 9.48 4.99 -20.40
CA ASP A 254 8.95 4.58 -21.70
C ASP A 254 8.70 5.77 -22.61
N GLN A 255 8.13 6.85 -22.07
CA GLN A 255 7.93 8.10 -22.81
C GLN A 255 9.20 8.61 -23.48
N PHE A 256 10.33 8.48 -22.77
CA PHE A 256 11.64 8.95 -23.28
C PHE A 256 12.46 7.83 -23.95
N GLY A 257 11.92 6.62 -24.06
CA GLY A 257 12.56 5.50 -24.73
C GLY A 257 13.81 4.96 -24.04
N VAL A 258 13.94 5.19 -22.72
CA VAL A 258 15.13 4.82 -21.95
C VAL A 258 14.97 3.53 -21.14
N SER A 259 13.80 2.91 -21.17
CA SER A 259 13.56 1.63 -20.50
C SER A 259 14.08 0.44 -21.33
N GLN A 260 14.35 -0.66 -20.65
CA GLN A 260 14.71 -1.93 -21.31
C GLN A 260 13.58 -2.41 -22.24
N ALA A 261 12.32 -2.23 -21.84
CA ALA A 261 11.18 -2.62 -22.66
C ALA A 261 11.16 -1.89 -24.01
N THR A 262 11.44 -0.58 -24.01
CA THR A 262 11.51 0.22 -25.24
C THR A 262 12.70 -0.18 -26.11
N ALA A 263 13.84 -0.56 -25.52
CA ALA A 263 15.01 -1.06 -26.27
C ALA A 263 14.66 -2.38 -26.97
N ILE A 264 14.14 -3.35 -26.25
CA ILE A 264 13.71 -4.64 -26.82
C ILE A 264 12.68 -4.47 -27.92
N ALA A 265 11.72 -3.57 -27.74
CA ALA A 265 10.70 -3.31 -28.75
C ALA A 265 11.28 -2.68 -30.02
N ARG A 266 12.26 -1.79 -29.91
CA ARG A 266 12.99 -1.25 -31.07
C ARG A 266 13.74 -2.32 -31.83
N ASP A 267 14.47 -3.20 -31.12
CA ASP A 267 15.22 -4.30 -31.70
C ASP A 267 14.29 -5.29 -32.43
N ASN A 268 13.08 -5.51 -31.90
CA ASN A 268 12.04 -6.33 -32.51
C ASN A 268 11.22 -5.59 -33.60
N GLY A 269 11.56 -4.36 -33.93
CA GLY A 269 10.91 -3.55 -34.96
C GLY A 269 9.52 -3.04 -34.59
N GLY A 270 9.14 -3.01 -33.32
CA GLY A 270 7.87 -2.46 -32.80
C GLY A 270 7.18 -3.30 -31.75
N VAL A 271 5.99 -2.84 -31.36
CA VAL A 271 5.11 -3.47 -30.38
C VAL A 271 3.90 -4.07 -31.10
N TRP A 272 3.57 -5.32 -30.80
CA TRP A 272 2.36 -5.96 -31.29
C TRP A 272 1.15 -5.59 -30.43
N VAL A 273 0.13 -4.98 -31.04
CA VAL A 273 -1.12 -4.60 -30.38
C VAL A 273 -2.27 -5.06 -31.27
N SER A 274 -3.17 -5.85 -30.71
CA SER A 274 -4.38 -6.35 -31.42
C SER A 274 -4.11 -6.91 -32.83
N GLY A 275 -2.96 -7.58 -33.00
CA GLY A 275 -2.59 -8.19 -34.29
C GLY A 275 -1.89 -7.27 -35.28
N GLU A 276 -1.72 -6.00 -34.98
CA GLU A 276 -0.96 -5.04 -35.77
C GLU A 276 0.34 -4.64 -35.06
N LYS A 277 1.36 -4.30 -35.85
CA LYS A 277 2.68 -3.91 -35.34
C LYS A 277 2.85 -2.40 -35.40
N ILE A 278 2.99 -1.79 -34.22
CA ILE A 278 3.17 -0.34 -34.08
C ILE A 278 4.66 -0.06 -33.86
N PRO A 279 5.26 0.96 -34.50
CA PRO A 279 6.63 1.38 -34.19
C PRO A 279 6.81 1.65 -32.70
N ALA A 280 7.89 1.13 -32.10
CA ALA A 280 8.11 1.22 -30.67
C ALA A 280 8.11 2.66 -30.13
N GLU A 281 8.75 3.58 -30.89
CA GLU A 281 8.78 5.00 -30.51
C GLU A 281 7.36 5.59 -30.44
N ASN A 282 6.54 5.33 -31.46
CA ASN A 282 5.18 5.88 -31.53
C ASN A 282 4.34 5.37 -30.36
N TYR A 283 4.37 4.05 -30.12
CA TYR A 283 3.60 3.42 -29.04
C TYR A 283 4.02 3.95 -27.68
N TYR A 284 5.28 3.78 -27.29
CA TYR A 284 5.73 4.12 -25.94
C TYR A 284 5.71 5.62 -25.64
N ARG A 285 6.01 6.45 -26.63
CA ARG A 285 5.90 7.90 -26.49
C ARG A 285 4.47 8.31 -26.17
N LEU A 286 3.49 7.70 -26.82
CA LEU A 286 2.08 8.01 -26.61
C LEU A 286 1.57 7.50 -25.26
N VAL A 287 1.70 6.20 -24.99
CA VAL A 287 1.18 5.61 -23.75
C VAL A 287 1.91 6.15 -22.52
N GLY A 288 3.20 6.41 -22.62
CA GLY A 288 3.99 7.03 -21.56
C GLY A 288 3.62 8.50 -21.33
N TRP A 289 3.39 9.28 -22.39
CA TRP A 289 2.92 10.66 -22.27
C TRP A 289 1.52 10.74 -21.67
N ALA A 290 0.60 9.94 -22.17
CA ALA A 290 -0.78 9.87 -21.67
C ALA A 290 -0.87 9.27 -20.26
N ARG A 291 0.22 8.64 -19.75
CA ARG A 291 0.22 7.90 -18.48
C ARG A 291 -0.90 6.87 -18.45
N THR A 292 -1.07 6.13 -19.56
CA THR A 292 -2.14 5.13 -19.65
C THR A 292 -1.98 4.07 -18.57
N GLY A 293 -2.78 4.18 -17.51
CA GLY A 293 -2.54 3.45 -16.28
C GLY A 293 -2.66 1.94 -16.44
N THR A 294 -3.53 1.44 -17.32
CA THR A 294 -3.64 -0.01 -17.57
C THR A 294 -2.36 -0.63 -18.11
N VAL A 295 -1.57 0.12 -18.89
CA VAL A 295 -0.28 -0.36 -19.42
C VAL A 295 0.77 -0.50 -18.32
N TYR A 296 0.66 0.30 -17.26
CA TYR A 296 1.65 0.39 -16.20
C TYR A 296 1.18 -0.19 -14.86
N THR A 297 0.06 -0.94 -14.88
CA THR A 297 -0.45 -1.67 -13.73
C THR A 297 0.09 -3.09 -13.73
N TYR A 298 0.68 -3.52 -12.62
CA TYR A 298 1.32 -4.81 -12.45
C TYR A 298 0.75 -5.55 -11.25
N ASP A 299 0.79 -6.88 -11.30
CA ASP A 299 0.52 -7.73 -10.14
C ASP A 299 1.64 -7.53 -9.10
N ALA A 300 1.27 -7.15 -7.88
CA ALA A 300 2.21 -6.84 -6.79
C ALA A 300 2.64 -8.10 -6.00
N THR A 301 2.27 -9.30 -6.46
CA THR A 301 2.71 -10.55 -5.84
C THR A 301 4.23 -10.63 -5.84
N ASN A 302 4.80 -10.83 -4.65
CA ASN A 302 6.24 -11.00 -4.50
C ASN A 302 6.59 -11.97 -3.35
N ILE A 303 7.74 -12.62 -3.48
CA ILE A 303 8.33 -13.50 -2.47
C ILE A 303 9.80 -13.12 -2.34
N ARG A 304 10.24 -12.85 -1.13
CA ARG A 304 11.61 -12.41 -0.88
C ARG A 304 12.26 -13.14 0.29
N LEU A 305 13.57 -13.34 0.18
CA LEU A 305 14.42 -13.67 1.31
C LEU A 305 14.72 -12.36 2.05
N ALA A 306 13.89 -12.10 3.07
CA ALA A 306 13.91 -10.82 3.80
C ALA A 306 15.13 -10.68 4.68
N GLU A 307 15.46 -11.74 5.42
CA GLU A 307 16.62 -11.78 6.32
C GLU A 307 17.31 -13.13 6.23
N MET A 308 18.64 -13.14 6.43
CA MET A 308 19.43 -14.35 6.60
C MET A 308 20.62 -14.03 7.50
N SER A 309 20.93 -14.96 8.41
CA SER A 309 22.09 -14.90 9.29
C SER A 309 22.76 -16.26 9.32
N ILE A 310 24.08 -16.27 9.20
CA ILE A 310 24.91 -17.45 9.44
C ILE A 310 25.86 -17.09 10.56
N ALA A 311 25.79 -17.79 11.67
CA ALA A 311 26.63 -17.52 12.83
C ALA A 311 27.38 -18.76 13.31
N TYR A 312 28.47 -18.51 14.02
CA TYR A 312 29.25 -19.53 14.69
C TYR A 312 29.63 -19.09 16.09
N HIS A 313 29.37 -19.96 17.06
CA HIS A 313 29.79 -19.82 18.45
C HIS A 313 31.19 -20.38 18.64
N ILE A 314 32.15 -19.52 18.86
CA ILE A 314 33.56 -19.90 19.07
C ILE A 314 33.70 -20.30 20.55
N PRO A 315 34.11 -21.54 20.87
CA PRO A 315 34.23 -22.00 22.26
C PRO A 315 35.46 -21.44 22.94
N VAL A 316 35.54 -20.11 23.10
CA VAL A 316 36.72 -19.38 23.66
C VAL A 316 36.96 -19.65 25.14
N ASN A 317 35.96 -20.09 25.88
CA ASN A 317 36.07 -20.45 27.28
C ASN A 317 37.14 -21.51 27.57
N ARG A 318 37.56 -22.26 26.56
CA ARG A 318 38.69 -23.20 26.62
C ARG A 318 40.04 -22.51 26.75
N TRP A 319 40.16 -21.26 26.26
CA TRP A 319 41.40 -20.51 26.23
C TRP A 319 41.39 -19.28 27.13
N VAL A 320 40.22 -18.63 27.22
CA VAL A 320 40.06 -17.37 27.94
C VAL A 320 38.89 -17.55 28.94
N LYS A 321 39.20 -17.75 30.21
CA LYS A 321 38.20 -18.12 31.24
C LYS A 321 37.19 -17.03 31.58
N TRP A 322 37.46 -15.78 31.29
CA TRP A 322 36.61 -14.64 31.58
C TRP A 322 35.64 -14.27 30.43
N ILE A 323 35.83 -14.90 29.25
CA ILE A 323 34.89 -14.80 28.14
C ILE A 323 34.09 -16.11 28.09
N GLN A 324 32.79 -16.02 28.24
CA GLN A 324 31.89 -17.18 28.24
C GLN A 324 31.56 -17.65 26.85
N ASP A 325 31.27 -16.70 25.93
CA ASP A 325 30.90 -16.99 24.56
C ASP A 325 31.34 -15.87 23.60
N VAL A 326 31.73 -16.25 22.39
CA VAL A 326 31.97 -15.33 21.27
C VAL A 326 31.15 -15.81 20.08
N ARG A 327 30.12 -15.06 19.73
CA ARG A 327 29.30 -15.33 18.57
C ARG A 327 29.68 -14.39 17.42
N VAL A 328 30.10 -14.95 16.31
CA VAL A 328 30.40 -14.21 15.06
C VAL A 328 29.32 -14.55 14.04
N ALA A 329 28.71 -13.55 13.44
CA ALA A 329 27.65 -13.74 12.47
C ALA A 329 27.85 -12.88 11.22
N LEU A 330 27.54 -13.45 10.05
CA LEU A 330 27.24 -12.73 8.82
C LEU A 330 25.74 -12.54 8.73
N VAL A 331 25.31 -11.31 8.55
CA VAL A 331 23.90 -10.95 8.51
C VAL A 331 23.57 -10.25 7.19
N GLY A 332 22.40 -10.54 6.65
CA GLY A 332 21.95 -9.89 5.44
C GLY A 332 20.46 -9.63 5.48
N ARG A 333 20.04 -8.50 4.93
CA ARG A 333 18.62 -8.13 4.80
C ARG A 333 18.29 -7.81 3.35
N ASN A 334 17.06 -8.15 2.97
CA ASN A 334 16.56 -7.97 1.61
C ASN A 334 17.49 -8.56 0.54
N LEU A 335 17.94 -9.81 0.77
CA LEU A 335 19.02 -10.42 0.01
C LEU A 335 18.59 -10.80 -1.41
N LEU A 336 17.44 -11.42 -1.55
CA LEU A 336 16.96 -11.97 -2.82
C LEU A 336 15.47 -11.74 -2.98
N MET A 337 15.08 -11.25 -4.14
CA MET A 337 13.71 -11.32 -4.63
C MET A 337 13.53 -12.67 -5.33
N LEU A 338 12.87 -13.62 -4.67
CA LEU A 338 12.67 -14.98 -5.18
C LEU A 338 11.62 -15.02 -6.28
N TYR A 339 10.61 -14.16 -6.15
CA TYR A 339 9.54 -14.01 -7.14
C TYR A 339 9.03 -12.57 -7.14
N ASN A 340 8.87 -11.99 -8.33
CA ASN A 340 8.25 -10.70 -8.56
C ASN A 340 7.75 -10.61 -10.00
N LYS A 341 6.52 -10.17 -10.19
CA LYS A 341 5.96 -9.91 -11.53
C LYS A 341 6.12 -8.46 -11.98
N ALA A 342 6.23 -7.55 -11.03
CA ALA A 342 6.40 -6.14 -11.34
C ALA A 342 7.87 -5.85 -11.75
N PRO A 343 8.12 -4.92 -12.68
CA PRO A 343 9.48 -4.52 -13.06
C PRO A 343 10.18 -3.63 -12.02
N PHE A 344 9.54 -3.38 -10.89
CA PHE A 344 10.00 -2.57 -9.76
C PHE A 344 9.81 -3.33 -8.45
N ASP A 345 10.29 -2.78 -7.34
CA ASP A 345 10.02 -3.32 -6.01
C ASP A 345 8.57 -2.97 -5.59
N PRO A 346 7.64 -3.95 -5.54
CA PRO A 346 6.24 -3.66 -5.25
C PRO A 346 5.96 -3.21 -3.80
N GLU A 347 6.96 -3.24 -2.92
CA GLU A 347 6.88 -2.66 -1.58
C GLU A 347 7.40 -1.21 -1.53
N SER A 348 8.01 -0.74 -2.61
CA SER A 348 8.33 0.68 -2.78
C SER A 348 7.04 1.45 -3.09
N THR A 349 6.70 2.41 -2.22
CA THR A 349 5.48 3.22 -2.38
C THR A 349 5.80 4.69 -2.44
N ALA A 350 5.06 5.45 -3.24
CA ALA A 350 5.23 6.90 -3.35
C ALA A 350 4.76 7.65 -2.09
N SER A 351 3.93 7.04 -1.29
CA SER A 351 3.40 7.63 -0.06
C SER A 351 3.47 6.64 1.09
N THR A 352 3.85 7.13 2.26
CA THR A 352 3.74 6.39 3.53
C THR A 352 2.39 6.61 4.21
N GLY A 353 1.57 7.52 3.67
CA GLY A 353 0.21 7.77 4.13
C GLY A 353 -0.77 6.70 3.65
N THR A 354 -1.99 6.79 4.12
CA THR A 354 -3.09 5.85 3.77
C THR A 354 -3.41 5.89 2.27
N TRP A 355 -3.21 7.05 1.62
CA TRP A 355 -3.58 7.31 0.24
C TRP A 355 -2.36 7.26 -0.68
N GLY A 356 -2.54 6.71 -1.88
CA GLY A 356 -1.46 6.60 -2.87
C GLY A 356 -0.50 5.44 -2.61
N GLN A 357 -0.89 4.45 -1.82
CA GLN A 357 -0.17 3.18 -1.70
C GLN A 357 -0.23 2.41 -3.02
N GLY A 358 0.79 1.59 -3.26
CA GLY A 358 0.89 0.83 -4.51
C GLY A 358 1.29 1.66 -5.74
N ILE A 359 1.60 2.95 -5.58
CA ILE A 359 2.09 3.81 -6.67
C ILE A 359 3.61 3.93 -6.57
N ASP A 360 4.32 3.46 -7.58
CA ASP A 360 5.75 3.71 -7.77
C ASP A 360 5.95 5.00 -8.58
N ASN A 361 6.69 5.95 -8.04
CA ASN A 361 7.01 7.20 -8.70
C ASN A 361 8.43 7.65 -8.31
N PHE A 362 9.43 7.14 -9.03
CA PHE A 362 10.85 7.41 -8.82
C PHE A 362 11.32 7.20 -7.37
N ARG A 363 10.74 6.22 -6.68
CA ARG A 363 11.20 5.83 -5.35
C ARG A 363 12.41 4.93 -5.45
N GLN A 364 13.30 5.09 -4.48
CA GLN A 364 14.42 4.18 -4.35
C GLN A 364 13.91 2.79 -3.96
N PRO A 365 14.38 1.73 -4.64
CA PRO A 365 14.06 0.36 -4.23
C PRO A 365 14.65 0.05 -2.87
N SER A 366 14.15 -1.00 -2.24
CA SER A 366 14.67 -1.47 -0.97
C SER A 366 16.15 -1.82 -1.05
N TYR A 367 16.94 -1.33 -0.11
CA TYR A 367 18.36 -1.63 -0.07
C TYR A 367 18.66 -3.07 0.33
N ARG A 368 19.63 -3.68 -0.33
CA ARG A 368 20.26 -4.90 0.16
C ARG A 368 21.33 -4.52 1.16
N ASN A 369 21.19 -4.99 2.40
CA ASN A 369 22.12 -4.73 3.47
C ASN A 369 22.90 -6.02 3.79
N MET A 370 24.20 -5.92 3.93
CA MET A 370 25.06 -7.00 4.39
C MET A 370 26.00 -6.46 5.46
N GLY A 371 26.21 -7.25 6.50
CA GLY A 371 27.06 -6.87 7.62
C GLY A 371 27.58 -8.07 8.37
N PHE A 372 28.41 -7.80 9.35
CA PHE A 372 28.85 -8.80 10.32
C PHE A 372 28.56 -8.31 11.74
N SER A 373 28.37 -9.23 12.63
CA SER A 373 28.14 -8.98 14.06
C SER A 373 29.08 -9.85 14.88
N VAL A 374 29.66 -9.27 15.91
CA VAL A 374 30.44 -9.98 16.92
C VAL A 374 29.85 -9.68 18.28
N ASN A 375 29.36 -10.72 18.94
CA ASN A 375 28.81 -10.64 20.29
C ASN A 375 29.76 -11.34 21.26
N LEU A 376 30.12 -10.65 22.33
CA LEU A 376 30.98 -11.15 23.39
C LEU A 376 30.14 -11.23 24.67
N THR A 377 30.16 -12.39 25.32
CA THR A 377 29.54 -12.60 26.65
C THR A 377 30.63 -12.85 27.66
N PHE A 378 30.64 -12.08 28.73
CA PHE A 378 31.63 -12.11 29.81
C PHE A 378 31.08 -12.82 31.06
#